data_f863c6f3fb05d1d090dad3b997f49aa7
#
_entry.id   f863c6f3fb05d1d090dad3b997f49aa7
#
_cell.length_a   1.000
_cell.length_b   1.000
_cell.length_c   1.000
_cell.angle_alpha   90.00
_cell.angle_beta   90.00
_cell.angle_gamma   90.00
#
_symmetry.space_group_name_H-M   'P 1'
#
loop_
_entity.id
_entity.type
_entity.pdbx_description
1 polymer ?
#
loop_
_entity_poly.entity_id
_entity_poly.type
_entity_poly.pdbx_seq_one_letter_code
_entity_poly.pdbx_strand_id
1 'polypeptide(L)'
;MIEIKETYHDLLDFVTDEYISSLGDKSKGSYVLGYSRDPVFDFIPFTTILSYLEYGSFLKNKPKKNKCIYVYKKDENEKIARIEYWGKNEKLSWIELFDHDNDLSITIDSYGELLFISKIYKKNDIITDSILINVDDINVHYHYIYTNDKIKEIDSFSFNEKNGFNSTTRLHVIYGEDGKANIYYFNGSEKFFMLE
;
A
#
# COMPACT_ATOMS: atom_id res chain seq x y z
N MET A 1 7.98 18.85 -7.28
CA MET A 1 6.84 18.01 -7.73
C MET A 1 7.42 17.07 -8.76
N ILE A 2 7.41 15.77 -8.48
CA ILE A 2 7.86 14.75 -9.42
C ILE A 2 6.95 14.86 -10.65
N GLU A 3 7.49 14.83 -11.87
CA GLU A 3 6.64 14.72 -13.08
C GLU A 3 5.98 13.35 -13.09
N ILE A 4 4.76 13.28 -12.60
CA ILE A 4 4.04 12.06 -12.24
C ILE A 4 3.86 11.12 -13.44
N LYS A 5 3.69 11.69 -14.65
CA LYS A 5 3.48 10.89 -15.86
C LYS A 5 4.73 10.14 -16.34
N GLU A 6 5.90 10.79 -16.31
CA GLU A 6 7.17 10.13 -16.64
C GLU A 6 7.44 9.01 -15.64
N THR A 7 7.28 9.28 -14.35
CA THR A 7 7.47 8.28 -13.29
C THR A 7 6.51 7.09 -13.41
N TYR A 8 5.28 7.30 -13.85
CA TYR A 8 4.30 6.23 -14.09
C TYR A 8 4.77 5.27 -15.19
N HIS A 9 5.19 5.79 -16.34
CA HIS A 9 5.68 4.96 -17.45
C HIS A 9 6.99 4.26 -17.09
N ASP A 10 7.93 4.97 -16.46
CA ASP A 10 9.20 4.39 -16.00
C ASP A 10 8.99 3.21 -15.04
N LEU A 11 8.00 3.30 -14.13
CA LEU A 11 7.69 2.22 -13.21
C LEU A 11 7.03 1.02 -13.91
N LEU A 12 6.14 1.25 -14.88
CA LEU A 12 5.56 0.17 -15.67
C LEU A 12 6.63 -0.55 -16.52
N ASP A 13 7.53 0.20 -17.13
CA ASP A 13 8.63 -0.36 -17.93
C ASP A 13 9.65 -1.10 -17.04
N PHE A 14 9.86 -0.65 -15.81
CA PHE A 14 10.76 -1.29 -14.85
C PHE A 14 10.24 -2.63 -14.33
N VAL A 15 8.91 -2.73 -14.10
CA VAL A 15 8.27 -3.92 -13.51
C VAL A 15 7.93 -4.93 -14.61
N THR A 16 8.92 -5.67 -15.07
CA THR A 16 8.79 -6.76 -16.07
C THR A 16 8.37 -8.07 -15.41
N ASP A 17 7.93 -9.04 -16.21
CA ASP A 17 7.60 -10.41 -15.75
C ASP A 17 8.81 -11.09 -15.11
N GLU A 18 10.03 -10.88 -15.66
CA GLU A 18 11.26 -11.40 -15.08
C GLU A 18 11.53 -10.77 -13.69
N TYR A 19 11.28 -9.47 -13.55
CA TYR A 19 11.44 -8.79 -12.26
C TYR A 19 10.46 -9.34 -11.21
N ILE A 20 9.17 -9.48 -11.55
CA ILE A 20 8.14 -10.07 -10.69
C ILE A 20 8.53 -11.50 -10.29
N SER A 21 8.98 -12.32 -11.25
CA SER A 21 9.42 -13.69 -11.00
C SER A 21 10.61 -13.74 -10.04
N SER A 22 11.59 -12.85 -10.23
CA SER A 22 12.77 -12.74 -9.35
C SER A 22 12.37 -12.40 -7.90
N LEU A 23 11.46 -11.44 -7.70
CA LEU A 23 10.94 -11.12 -6.35
C LEU A 23 10.17 -12.29 -5.75
N GLY A 24 9.36 -12.97 -6.56
CA GLY A 24 8.65 -14.19 -6.17
C GLY A 24 9.62 -15.25 -5.66
N ASP A 25 10.71 -15.49 -6.37
CA ASP A 25 11.75 -16.47 -6.00
C ASP A 25 12.50 -16.08 -4.72
N LYS A 26 12.90 -14.82 -4.56
CA LYS A 26 13.49 -14.29 -3.32
C LYS A 26 12.56 -14.49 -2.12
N SER A 27 11.24 -14.34 -2.31
CA SER A 27 10.25 -14.49 -1.24
C SER A 27 9.95 -15.93 -0.84
N LYS A 28 10.37 -16.93 -1.61
CA LYS A 28 10.12 -18.37 -1.29
C LYS A 28 10.79 -18.84 0.00
N GLY A 29 11.91 -18.24 0.38
CA GLY A 29 12.62 -18.51 1.63
C GLY A 29 12.02 -17.83 2.86
N SER A 30 10.97 -17.01 2.71
CA SER A 30 10.36 -16.26 3.79
C SER A 30 9.54 -17.17 4.72
N TYR A 31 9.49 -16.81 6.00
CA TYR A 31 8.74 -17.54 7.02
C TYR A 31 7.57 -16.72 7.59
N VAL A 32 6.54 -17.41 8.10
CA VAL A 32 5.32 -16.77 8.55
C VAL A 32 5.58 -15.96 9.82
N LEU A 33 5.36 -14.64 9.75
CA LEU A 33 5.34 -13.72 10.87
C LEU A 33 4.00 -13.82 11.64
N GLY A 34 2.88 -13.85 10.94
CA GLY A 34 1.57 -13.86 11.56
C GLY A 34 0.40 -13.91 10.58
N TYR A 35 -0.78 -13.89 11.14
CA TYR A 35 -2.06 -13.93 10.46
C TYR A 35 -2.94 -12.80 10.97
N SER A 36 -3.75 -12.17 10.12
CA SER A 36 -4.77 -11.19 10.55
C SER A 36 -6.03 -11.28 9.68
N ARG A 37 -7.14 -10.68 10.14
CA ARG A 37 -8.35 -10.55 9.32
C ARG A 37 -8.39 -9.24 8.55
N ASP A 38 -7.79 -8.20 9.11
CA ASP A 38 -7.71 -6.87 8.54
C ASP A 38 -6.23 -6.50 8.34
N PRO A 39 -5.89 -5.55 7.46
CA PRO A 39 -4.51 -5.14 7.25
C PRO A 39 -3.84 -4.68 8.56
N VAL A 40 -2.60 -5.10 8.80
CA VAL A 40 -1.80 -4.67 9.96
C VAL A 40 -0.53 -3.93 9.55
N PHE A 41 -0.31 -3.77 8.26
CA PHE A 41 0.87 -3.15 7.69
C PHE A 41 0.51 -2.36 6.43
N ASP A 42 1.04 -1.15 6.32
CA ASP A 42 0.99 -0.32 5.12
C ASP A 42 2.41 -0.15 4.56
N PHE A 43 2.59 -0.45 3.28
CA PHE A 43 3.81 -0.08 2.57
C PHE A 43 3.79 1.42 2.24
N ILE A 44 2.71 1.91 1.65
CA ILE A 44 2.42 3.34 1.50
C ILE A 44 1.72 3.83 2.78
N PRO A 45 2.21 4.86 3.47
CA PRO A 45 1.58 5.36 4.70
C PRO A 45 0.09 5.64 4.55
N PHE A 46 -0.70 5.08 5.48
CA PHE A 46 -2.15 5.25 5.59
C PHE A 46 -3.00 4.62 4.48
N THR A 47 -2.46 3.76 3.61
CA THR A 47 -3.26 3.12 2.54
C THR A 47 -4.46 2.37 3.10
N THR A 48 -4.34 1.72 4.24
CA THR A 48 -5.46 1.04 4.91
C THR A 48 -6.59 2.02 5.22
N ILE A 49 -6.31 3.16 5.87
CA ILE A 49 -7.33 4.20 6.18
C ILE A 49 -7.87 4.84 4.90
N LEU A 50 -6.99 5.15 3.94
CA LEU A 50 -7.37 5.74 2.64
C LEU A 50 -8.25 4.81 1.80
N SER A 51 -8.23 3.51 2.08
CA SER A 51 -9.12 2.51 1.50
C SER A 51 -10.38 2.24 2.35
N TYR A 52 -10.70 3.11 3.31
CA TYR A 52 -11.83 2.98 4.23
C TYR A 52 -11.80 1.69 5.05
N LEU A 53 -10.60 1.21 5.41
CA LEU A 53 -10.38 0.03 6.23
C LEU A 53 -9.75 0.42 7.58
N GLU A 54 -10.11 -0.31 8.62
CA GLU A 54 -9.45 -0.21 9.91
C GLU A 54 -8.18 -1.07 9.95
N TYR A 55 -7.21 -0.63 10.76
CA TYR A 55 -6.07 -1.48 11.06
C TYR A 55 -6.47 -2.64 11.96
N GLY A 56 -6.05 -3.82 11.56
CA GLY A 56 -6.20 -5.03 12.34
C GLY A 56 -5.09 -5.26 13.36
N SER A 57 -5.08 -6.46 13.89
CA SER A 57 -4.02 -6.99 14.73
C SER A 57 -3.74 -8.44 14.40
N PHE A 58 -2.54 -8.92 14.72
CA PHE A 58 -2.20 -10.32 14.54
C PHE A 58 -3.06 -11.23 15.42
N LEU A 59 -3.52 -12.31 14.83
CA LEU A 59 -4.24 -13.37 15.55
C LEU A 59 -3.27 -14.10 16.49
N LYS A 60 -3.74 -14.40 17.72
CA LYS A 60 -2.93 -15.15 18.71
C LYS A 60 -2.51 -16.54 18.23
N ASN A 61 -3.32 -17.17 17.39
CA ASN A 61 -3.10 -18.53 16.89
C ASN A 61 -3.29 -18.57 15.37
N LYS A 62 -2.62 -19.54 14.73
CA LYS A 62 -2.85 -19.87 13.32
C LYS A 62 -4.33 -20.24 13.12
N PRO A 63 -5.05 -19.64 12.18
CA PRO A 63 -6.44 -19.99 11.88
C PRO A 63 -6.54 -21.43 11.36
N LYS A 64 -7.62 -22.11 11.72
CA LYS A 64 -7.89 -23.47 11.23
C LYS A 64 -8.14 -23.52 9.71
N LYS A 65 -8.64 -22.41 9.16
CA LYS A 65 -8.95 -22.23 7.75
C LYS A 65 -8.43 -20.89 7.27
N ASN A 66 -7.85 -20.85 6.09
CA ASN A 66 -7.43 -19.62 5.44
C ASN A 66 -8.64 -19.00 4.71
N LYS A 67 -9.54 -18.35 5.45
CA LYS A 67 -10.73 -17.71 4.90
C LYS A 67 -10.78 -16.24 5.33
N CYS A 68 -10.75 -15.32 4.38
CA CYS A 68 -10.64 -13.88 4.62
C CYS A 68 -9.47 -13.59 5.58
N ILE A 69 -8.26 -13.99 5.20
CA ILE A 69 -7.06 -13.95 6.04
C ILE A 69 -5.90 -13.37 5.26
N TYR A 70 -5.20 -12.44 5.89
CA TYR A 70 -3.87 -11.99 5.49
C TYR A 70 -2.82 -12.87 6.16
N VAL A 71 -1.83 -13.32 5.39
CA VAL A 71 -0.67 -14.07 5.88
C VAL A 71 0.57 -13.24 5.60
N TYR A 72 1.23 -12.80 6.65
CA TYR A 72 2.44 -11.97 6.58
C TYR A 72 3.66 -12.88 6.68
N LYS A 73 4.59 -12.69 5.77
CA LYS A 73 5.84 -13.44 5.72
C LYS A 73 7.02 -12.47 5.72
N LYS A 74 8.08 -12.79 6.46
CA LYS A 74 9.31 -12.01 6.54
C LYS A 74 10.51 -12.81 6.07
N ASP A 75 11.52 -12.07 5.60
CA ASP A 75 12.80 -12.63 5.18
C ASP A 75 13.73 -12.89 6.41
N GLU A 76 14.95 -13.30 6.14
CA GLU A 76 15.99 -13.52 7.14
C GLU A 76 16.44 -12.24 7.88
N ASN A 77 16.19 -11.07 7.30
CA ASN A 77 16.47 -9.75 7.90
C ASN A 77 15.27 -9.19 8.69
N GLU A 78 14.27 -10.02 9.00
CA GLU A 78 13.07 -9.64 9.73
C GLU A 78 12.17 -8.61 9.03
N LYS A 79 12.40 -8.32 7.71
CA LYS A 79 11.58 -7.44 6.91
C LYS A 79 10.42 -8.21 6.28
N ILE A 80 9.26 -7.57 6.12
CA ILE A 80 8.13 -8.18 5.40
C ILE A 80 8.52 -8.35 3.94
N ALA A 81 8.65 -9.60 3.49
CA ALA A 81 9.00 -9.95 2.13
C ALA A 81 7.76 -10.24 1.27
N ARG A 82 6.65 -10.64 1.92
CA ARG A 82 5.45 -11.06 1.21
C ARG A 82 4.22 -10.98 2.11
N ILE A 83 3.09 -10.55 1.52
CA ILE A 83 1.75 -10.67 2.11
C ILE A 83 0.89 -11.48 1.15
N GLU A 84 0.13 -12.43 1.67
CA GLU A 84 -0.84 -13.24 0.92
C GLU A 84 -2.24 -12.95 1.46
N TYR A 85 -3.20 -12.69 0.58
CA TYR A 85 -4.60 -12.62 0.95
C TYR A 85 -5.37 -13.82 0.42
N TRP A 86 -6.04 -14.52 1.34
CA TRP A 86 -6.87 -15.69 1.08
C TRP A 86 -8.34 -15.31 1.21
N GLY A 87 -9.10 -15.45 0.13
CA GLY A 87 -10.49 -15.03 0.03
C GLY A 87 -11.49 -15.95 0.76
N LYS A 88 -12.78 -15.65 0.55
CA LYS A 88 -13.91 -16.37 1.20
C LYS A 88 -13.96 -17.87 0.89
N ASN A 89 -13.44 -18.29 -0.23
CA ASN A 89 -13.41 -19.67 -0.71
C ASN A 89 -12.15 -20.45 -0.29
N GLU A 90 -11.35 -19.90 0.61
CA GLU A 90 -10.06 -20.46 1.06
C GLU A 90 -9.02 -20.57 -0.07
N LYS A 91 -9.19 -19.81 -1.17
CA LYS A 91 -8.23 -19.71 -2.26
C LYS A 91 -7.39 -18.45 -2.11
N LEU A 92 -6.15 -18.53 -2.54
CA LEU A 92 -5.29 -17.37 -2.68
C LEU A 92 -5.94 -16.40 -3.69
N SER A 93 -6.10 -15.15 -3.30
CA SER A 93 -6.67 -14.11 -4.16
C SER A 93 -5.60 -13.25 -4.77
N TRP A 94 -4.63 -12.81 -3.95
CA TRP A 94 -3.51 -12.01 -4.41
C TRP A 94 -2.31 -12.13 -3.47
N ILE A 95 -1.16 -11.71 -3.98
CA ILE A 95 0.12 -11.68 -3.28
C ILE A 95 0.72 -10.29 -3.47
N GLU A 96 1.21 -9.69 -2.39
CA GLU A 96 2.07 -8.51 -2.44
C GLU A 96 3.51 -8.92 -2.13
N LEU A 97 4.43 -8.55 -3.00
CA LEU A 97 5.87 -8.81 -2.93
C LEU A 97 6.60 -7.50 -2.67
N PHE A 98 7.61 -7.51 -1.80
CA PHE A 98 8.35 -6.32 -1.40
C PHE A 98 9.79 -6.35 -1.88
N ASP A 99 10.21 -5.26 -2.50
CA ASP A 99 11.61 -4.96 -2.80
C ASP A 99 12.05 -3.75 -1.95
N HIS A 100 12.68 -4.05 -0.82
CA HIS A 100 13.15 -3.03 0.12
C HIS A 100 14.35 -2.23 -0.41
N ASP A 101 15.11 -2.77 -1.35
CA ASP A 101 16.28 -2.10 -1.93
C ASP A 101 15.84 -0.99 -2.90
N ASN A 102 14.70 -1.20 -3.55
CA ASN A 102 14.11 -0.24 -4.47
C ASN A 102 12.92 0.53 -3.88
N ASP A 103 12.60 0.36 -2.60
CA ASP A 103 11.42 0.98 -1.96
C ASP A 103 10.14 0.74 -2.78
N LEU A 104 9.92 -0.51 -3.20
CA LEU A 104 8.86 -0.92 -4.12
C LEU A 104 8.05 -2.09 -3.55
N SER A 105 6.73 -2.10 -3.78
CA SER A 105 5.93 -3.32 -3.66
C SER A 105 5.12 -3.56 -4.94
N ILE A 106 4.84 -4.85 -5.19
CA ILE A 106 4.11 -5.31 -6.38
C ILE A 106 3.02 -6.26 -5.91
N THR A 107 1.78 -6.00 -6.31
CA THR A 107 0.67 -6.90 -6.06
C THR A 107 0.29 -7.62 -7.34
N ILE A 108 0.24 -8.94 -7.27
CA ILE A 108 -0.19 -9.83 -8.35
C ILE A 108 -1.41 -10.65 -7.89
N ASP A 109 -2.24 -11.02 -8.82
CA ASP A 109 -3.37 -11.92 -8.55
C ASP A 109 -2.90 -13.38 -8.42
N SER A 110 -3.86 -14.30 -8.22
CA SER A 110 -3.58 -15.74 -8.11
C SER A 110 -3.12 -16.40 -9.41
N TYR A 111 -3.20 -15.71 -10.55
CA TYR A 111 -2.75 -16.16 -11.86
C TYR A 111 -1.38 -15.57 -12.23
N GLY A 112 -0.87 -14.64 -11.43
CA GLY A 112 0.40 -13.94 -11.66
C GLY A 112 0.25 -12.63 -12.44
N GLU A 113 -0.99 -12.19 -12.70
CA GLU A 113 -1.24 -10.92 -13.39
C GLU A 113 -1.00 -9.73 -12.46
N LEU A 114 -0.33 -8.70 -12.95
CA LEU A 114 -0.02 -7.48 -12.22
C LEU A 114 -1.29 -6.69 -11.92
N LEU A 115 -1.53 -6.37 -10.64
CA LEU A 115 -2.66 -5.55 -10.18
C LEU A 115 -2.20 -4.15 -9.78
N PHE A 116 -1.17 -4.07 -8.92
CA PHE A 116 -0.69 -2.81 -8.39
C PHE A 116 0.83 -2.75 -8.34
N ILE A 117 1.36 -1.55 -8.53
CA ILE A 117 2.74 -1.18 -8.20
C ILE A 117 2.68 -0.05 -7.17
N SER A 118 3.39 -0.20 -6.06
CA SER A 118 3.53 0.84 -5.04
C SER A 118 4.99 1.23 -4.91
N LYS A 119 5.30 2.52 -4.99
CA LYS A 119 6.64 3.08 -4.85
C LYS A 119 6.64 4.17 -3.80
N ILE A 120 7.62 4.15 -2.90
CA ILE A 120 7.86 5.24 -1.96
C ILE A 120 9.16 5.97 -2.29
N TYR A 121 9.17 7.26 -2.03
CA TYR A 121 10.33 8.14 -2.21
C TYR A 121 10.69 8.73 -0.86
N LYS A 122 11.98 8.71 -0.52
CA LYS A 122 12.51 9.17 0.75
C LYS A 122 13.51 10.31 0.56
N LYS A 123 13.51 11.22 1.51
CA LYS A 123 14.57 12.22 1.68
C LYS A 123 15.03 12.16 3.13
N ASN A 124 16.32 11.85 3.36
CA ASN A 124 16.87 11.67 4.70
C ASN A 124 16.05 10.64 5.52
N ASP A 125 15.76 9.47 4.91
CA ASP A 125 14.96 8.37 5.48
C ASP A 125 13.48 8.70 5.81
N ILE A 126 13.02 9.90 5.50
CA ILE A 126 11.62 10.31 5.67
C ILE A 126 10.90 10.13 4.33
N ILE A 127 9.77 9.44 4.33
CA ILE A 127 8.93 9.28 3.13
C ILE A 127 8.31 10.62 2.77
N THR A 128 8.71 11.20 1.64
CA THR A 128 8.16 12.47 1.16
C THR A 128 7.03 12.30 0.16
N ASP A 129 7.08 11.24 -0.60
CA ASP A 129 6.12 10.96 -1.66
C ASP A 129 5.87 9.46 -1.77
N SER A 130 4.72 9.07 -2.32
CA SER A 130 4.46 7.73 -2.77
C SER A 130 3.54 7.71 -3.98
N ILE A 131 3.66 6.66 -4.80
CA ILE A 131 2.83 6.43 -5.97
C ILE A 131 2.22 5.04 -5.84
N LEU A 132 0.91 4.97 -6.08
CA LEU A 132 0.16 3.73 -6.24
C LEU A 132 -0.34 3.68 -7.68
N ILE A 133 0.15 2.73 -8.45
CA ILE A 133 -0.31 2.45 -9.81
C ILE A 133 -1.30 1.29 -9.74
N ASN A 134 -2.52 1.53 -10.21
CA ASN A 134 -3.50 0.51 -10.51
C ASN A 134 -3.50 0.29 -12.04
N VAL A 135 -3.12 -0.88 -12.49
CA VAL A 135 -2.90 -1.16 -13.92
C VAL A 135 -4.17 -0.94 -14.76
N ASP A 136 -5.35 -1.10 -14.17
CA ASP A 136 -6.63 -1.02 -14.87
C ASP A 136 -7.47 0.22 -14.55
N ASP A 137 -7.11 1.01 -13.52
CA ASP A 137 -7.97 2.05 -12.97
C ASP A 137 -7.20 3.34 -12.63
N ILE A 138 -7.57 3.97 -11.51
CA ILE A 138 -7.03 5.26 -11.06
C ILE A 138 -5.69 5.05 -10.37
N ASN A 139 -4.70 5.82 -10.83
CA ASN A 139 -3.39 5.93 -10.20
C ASN A 139 -3.39 7.07 -9.21
N VAL A 140 -2.64 6.95 -8.14
CA VAL A 140 -2.60 7.96 -7.08
C VAL A 140 -1.16 8.30 -6.69
N HIS A 141 -0.86 9.59 -6.63
CA HIS A 141 0.35 10.12 -6.04
C HIS A 141 -0.01 10.82 -4.73
N TYR A 142 0.71 10.50 -3.66
CA TYR A 142 0.61 11.15 -2.36
C TYR A 142 1.90 11.92 -2.07
N HIS A 143 1.75 13.19 -1.70
CA HIS A 143 2.83 14.02 -1.16
C HIS A 143 2.57 14.30 0.32
N TYR A 144 3.53 13.98 1.19
CA TYR A 144 3.38 14.03 2.65
C TYR A 144 3.99 15.30 3.23
N ILE A 145 3.19 16.02 4.02
CA ILE A 145 3.59 17.25 4.70
C ILE A 145 3.69 16.96 6.20
N TYR A 146 4.88 17.21 6.76
CA TYR A 146 5.23 16.89 8.14
C TYR A 146 5.19 18.10 9.06
N THR A 147 4.80 17.87 10.31
CA THR A 147 4.98 18.80 11.42
C THR A 147 5.41 18.00 12.66
N ASN A 148 6.56 18.34 13.26
CA ASN A 148 7.11 17.63 14.41
C ASN A 148 7.22 16.11 14.17
N ASP A 149 7.82 15.71 13.07
CA ASP A 149 8.05 14.31 12.64
C ASP A 149 6.78 13.47 12.43
N LYS A 150 5.60 14.11 12.43
CA LYS A 150 4.32 13.46 12.11
C LYS A 150 3.74 13.99 10.82
N ILE A 151 3.18 13.12 10.01
CA ILE A 151 2.44 13.53 8.81
C ILE A 151 1.21 14.32 9.27
N LYS A 152 1.12 15.57 8.83
CA LYS A 152 0.04 16.49 9.16
C LYS A 152 -0.99 16.60 8.06
N GLU A 153 -0.52 16.61 6.82
CA GLU A 153 -1.36 16.70 5.63
C GLU A 153 -0.81 15.77 4.54
N ILE A 154 -1.67 15.40 3.62
CA ILE A 154 -1.34 14.60 2.44
C ILE A 154 -1.99 15.28 1.24
N ASP A 155 -1.20 15.75 0.29
CA ASP A 155 -1.71 16.17 -1.00
C ASP A 155 -1.83 14.91 -1.88
N SER A 156 -3.06 14.53 -2.20
CA SER A 156 -3.39 13.38 -3.03
C SER A 156 -3.72 13.86 -4.44
N PHE A 157 -3.01 13.35 -5.43
CA PHE A 157 -3.29 13.57 -6.84
C PHE A 157 -3.65 12.24 -7.48
N SER A 158 -4.90 12.13 -7.95
CA SER A 158 -5.42 10.94 -8.63
C SER A 158 -5.55 11.21 -10.13
N PHE A 159 -5.16 10.23 -10.96
CA PHE A 159 -5.26 10.35 -12.40
C PHE A 159 -5.55 9.01 -13.08
N ASN A 160 -6.21 9.06 -14.25
CA ASN A 160 -6.41 7.91 -15.11
C ASN A 160 -6.15 8.35 -16.56
N GLU A 161 -5.10 7.82 -17.16
CA GLU A 161 -4.70 8.21 -18.55
C GLU A 161 -5.68 7.76 -19.60
N LYS A 162 -6.36 6.62 -19.40
CA LYS A 162 -7.29 6.04 -20.38
C LYS A 162 -8.51 6.94 -20.65
N ASN A 163 -8.96 7.68 -19.62
CA ASN A 163 -10.16 8.54 -19.73
C ASN A 163 -9.89 10.03 -19.47
N GLY A 164 -8.63 10.42 -19.23
CA GLY A 164 -8.23 11.80 -18.95
C GLY A 164 -8.66 12.33 -17.59
N PHE A 165 -9.12 11.46 -16.69
CA PHE A 165 -9.50 11.87 -15.33
C PHE A 165 -8.28 12.37 -14.56
N ASN A 166 -8.47 13.48 -13.84
CA ASN A 166 -7.54 13.93 -12.80
C ASN A 166 -8.30 14.64 -11.67
N SER A 167 -7.77 14.51 -10.45
CA SER A 167 -8.33 15.13 -9.25
C SER A 167 -7.23 15.38 -8.24
N THR A 168 -7.33 16.49 -7.51
CA THR A 168 -6.43 16.81 -6.40
C THR A 168 -7.26 17.00 -5.14
N THR A 169 -6.85 16.36 -4.05
CA THR A 169 -7.49 16.47 -2.74
C THR A 169 -6.44 16.66 -1.67
N ARG A 170 -6.64 17.62 -0.77
CA ARG A 170 -5.85 17.75 0.45
C ARG A 170 -6.53 17.01 1.58
N LEU A 171 -5.80 16.07 2.16
CA LEU A 171 -6.23 15.27 3.29
C LEU A 171 -5.50 15.79 4.54
N HIS A 172 -6.20 15.82 5.67
CA HIS A 172 -5.66 16.25 6.95
C HIS A 172 -5.58 15.05 7.90
N VAL A 173 -4.45 14.92 8.61
CA VAL A 173 -4.20 13.82 9.54
C VAL A 173 -4.30 14.33 10.96
N ILE A 174 -5.12 13.70 11.78
CA ILE A 174 -5.19 13.92 13.22
C ILE A 174 -4.81 12.66 13.96
N TYR A 175 -4.16 12.80 15.10
CA TYR A 175 -3.78 11.68 15.96
C TYR A 175 -4.57 11.74 17.24
N GLY A 176 -5.22 10.63 17.62
CA GLY A 176 -5.86 10.45 18.89
C GLY A 176 -4.86 10.34 20.05
N GLU A 177 -5.38 10.32 21.27
CA GLU A 177 -4.57 10.13 22.48
C GLU A 177 -3.89 8.75 22.51
N ASP A 178 -4.46 7.75 21.86
CA ASP A 178 -3.92 6.40 21.66
C ASP A 178 -2.85 6.33 20.56
N GLY A 179 -2.54 7.46 19.92
CA GLY A 179 -1.57 7.58 18.83
C GLY A 179 -2.09 7.12 17.46
N LYS A 180 -3.34 6.64 17.37
CA LYS A 180 -3.92 6.26 16.08
C LYS A 180 -4.22 7.50 15.25
N ALA A 181 -3.96 7.38 13.94
CA ALA A 181 -4.29 8.40 12.97
C ALA A 181 -5.76 8.26 12.53
N ASN A 182 -6.41 9.40 12.30
CA ASN A 182 -7.62 9.49 11.50
C ASN A 182 -7.42 10.54 10.42
N ILE A 183 -8.07 10.37 9.28
CA ILE A 183 -7.90 11.21 8.09
C ILE A 183 -9.24 11.80 7.71
N TYR A 184 -9.23 13.08 7.36
CA TYR A 184 -10.42 13.78 6.87
C TYR A 184 -10.05 14.75 5.73
N TYR A 185 -11.07 15.14 4.97
CA TYR A 185 -10.98 16.18 3.95
C TYR A 185 -12.18 17.12 4.06
N PHE A 186 -12.08 18.26 3.38
CA PHE A 186 -13.18 19.21 3.25
C PHE A 186 -13.81 19.12 1.86
N ASN A 187 -15.15 19.09 1.83
CA ASN A 187 -15.94 19.35 0.62
C ASN A 187 -16.76 20.61 0.85
N GLY A 188 -16.30 21.72 0.29
CA GLY A 188 -16.79 23.05 0.67
C GLY A 188 -16.46 23.36 2.13
N SER A 189 -17.49 23.62 2.95
CA SER A 189 -17.35 23.87 4.39
C SER A 189 -17.54 22.63 5.27
N GLU A 190 -17.94 21.51 4.69
CA GLU A 190 -18.21 20.27 5.41
C GLU A 190 -16.96 19.40 5.54
N LYS A 191 -16.79 18.81 6.73
CA LYS A 191 -15.68 17.93 7.07
C LYS A 191 -16.14 16.48 6.99
N PHE A 192 -15.42 15.67 6.20
CA PHE A 192 -15.67 14.25 6.00
C PHE A 192 -14.50 13.42 6.51
N PHE A 193 -14.75 12.46 7.37
CA PHE A 193 -13.75 11.51 7.83
C PHE A 193 -13.68 10.30 6.89
N MET A 194 -12.49 9.74 6.71
CA MET A 194 -12.29 8.52 5.93
C MET A 194 -12.81 7.28 6.68
N LEU A 195 -12.73 7.31 8.03
CA LEU A 195 -13.35 6.32 8.93
C LEU A 195 -14.19 7.06 9.96
N GLU A 196 -15.38 6.56 10.26
CA GLU A 196 -16.28 7.06 11.31
C GLU A 196 -16.00 6.38 12.66
#